data_de5281b0dfa07b6de93160abad14ac78
#
_entry.id   de5281b0dfa07b6de93160abad14ac78
#
_cell.length_a   1.000
_cell.length_b   1.000
_cell.length_c   1.000
_cell.angle_alpha   90.00
_cell.angle_beta   90.00
_cell.angle_gamma   90.00
#
_symmetry.space_group_name_H-M   'P 1'
#
loop_
_entity.id
_entity.type
_entity.pdbx_description
1 polymer ?
#
loop_
_entity_poly.entity_id
_entity_poly.type
_entity_poly.pdbx_seq_one_letter_code
_entity_poly.pdbx_strand_id
1 'polypeptide(L)'
;MRKRFLIITMISSMLFIGCKTKSAIGANYTHEVECLGSELDGSVTLKSWGKGKNRADALEQAKKEAINAVLFTSIRNGKQECNNSPILNAPNIREIKADYFNNFFKDNGDYKKF
;
A
#
# COMPACT_ATOMS: atom_id res chain seq x y z
N MET A 1 47.54 28.68 -14.79
CA MET A 1 47.17 27.39 -14.18
C MET A 1 46.20 27.53 -12.99
N ARG A 2 46.32 28.52 -12.14
CA ARG A 2 45.41 28.68 -10.98
C ARG A 2 43.94 28.92 -11.34
N LYS A 3 43.61 29.61 -12.42
CA LYS A 3 42.23 29.86 -12.85
C LYS A 3 41.51 28.63 -13.40
N ARG A 4 42.22 27.67 -13.97
CA ARG A 4 41.66 26.42 -14.50
C ARG A 4 41.31 25.41 -13.40
N PHE A 5 42.03 25.41 -12.29
CA PHE A 5 41.76 24.58 -11.12
C PHE A 5 40.50 25.04 -10.37
N LEU A 6 40.24 26.34 -10.28
CA LEU A 6 39.05 26.90 -9.63
C LEU A 6 37.76 26.57 -10.38
N ILE A 7 37.82 26.48 -11.71
CA ILE A 7 36.63 26.15 -12.52
C ILE A 7 36.28 24.66 -12.38
N ILE A 8 37.27 23.77 -12.26
CA ILE A 8 37.04 22.34 -12.10
C ILE A 8 36.41 22.02 -10.72
N THR A 9 36.81 22.73 -9.66
CA THR A 9 36.22 22.56 -8.33
C THR A 9 34.82 23.08 -8.24
N MET A 10 34.47 24.08 -9.02
CA MET A 10 33.11 24.64 -9.00
C MET A 10 32.09 23.77 -9.76
N ILE A 11 32.53 23.00 -10.75
CA ILE A 11 31.67 22.07 -11.51
C ILE A 11 31.37 20.80 -10.71
N SER A 12 32.29 20.38 -9.82
CA SER A 12 32.11 19.17 -9.00
C SER A 12 31.04 19.30 -7.89
N SER A 13 30.67 20.52 -7.50
CA SER A 13 29.68 20.73 -6.42
C SER A 13 28.21 20.73 -6.87
N MET A 14 27.97 20.67 -8.19
CA MET A 14 26.57 20.69 -8.71
C MET A 14 25.94 19.31 -8.92
N LEU A 15 26.64 18.21 -8.63
CA LEU A 15 26.15 16.86 -8.91
C LEU A 15 25.38 16.20 -7.77
N PHE A 16 25.08 16.91 -6.68
CA PHE A 16 24.25 16.39 -5.57
C PHE A 16 22.83 16.94 -5.59
N ILE A 17 22.20 17.06 -6.75
CA ILE A 17 20.74 17.19 -6.79
C ILE A 17 20.20 15.79 -6.56
N GLY A 18 20.08 15.42 -5.29
CA GLY A 18 19.42 14.21 -4.88
C GLY A 18 17.97 14.26 -5.37
N CYS A 19 17.64 13.45 -6.36
CA CYS A 19 16.24 13.13 -6.68
C CYS A 19 15.57 12.61 -5.41
N LYS A 20 14.77 13.45 -4.75
CA LYS A 20 13.76 12.97 -3.83
C LYS A 20 12.75 12.23 -4.69
N THR A 21 12.94 10.95 -4.85
CA THR A 21 11.88 10.06 -5.34
C THR A 21 10.74 10.19 -4.34
N LYS A 22 9.69 10.89 -4.72
CA LYS A 22 8.41 10.75 -4.05
C LYS A 22 8.11 9.27 -4.12
N SER A 23 8.11 8.59 -2.96
CA SER A 23 7.63 7.23 -2.92
C SER A 23 6.22 7.28 -3.48
N ALA A 24 6.04 6.73 -4.68
CA ALA A 24 4.72 6.55 -5.22
C ALA A 24 3.90 5.83 -4.14
N ILE A 25 2.72 6.35 -3.83
CA ILE A 25 1.73 5.71 -2.97
C ILE A 25 1.15 4.54 -3.79
N GLY A 26 2.03 3.68 -4.26
CA GLY A 26 1.72 2.41 -4.85
C GLY A 26 1.78 1.41 -3.71
N ALA A 27 0.65 1.11 -3.08
CA ALA A 27 0.59 -0.06 -2.25
C ALA A 27 0.92 -1.25 -3.17
N ASN A 28 2.06 -1.87 -2.96
CA ASN A 28 2.38 -3.15 -3.54
C ASN A 28 1.47 -4.18 -2.87
N TYR A 29 0.28 -4.34 -3.43
CA TYR A 29 -0.65 -5.36 -2.97
C TYR A 29 -0.12 -6.71 -3.42
N THR A 30 0.36 -7.49 -2.48
CA THR A 30 0.90 -8.83 -2.74
C THR A 30 -0.20 -9.86 -2.93
N HIS A 31 -1.46 -9.48 -2.69
CA HIS A 31 -2.66 -10.35 -2.72
C HIS A 31 -2.56 -11.58 -1.79
N GLU A 32 -1.68 -11.54 -0.82
CA GLU A 32 -1.49 -12.58 0.17
C GLU A 32 -2.40 -12.33 1.38
N VAL A 33 -3.68 -12.59 1.21
CA VAL A 33 -4.65 -12.55 2.31
C VAL A 33 -5.30 -13.92 2.43
N GLU A 34 -5.31 -14.46 3.65
CA GLU A 34 -5.80 -15.79 3.98
C GLU A 34 -6.96 -15.71 4.97
N CYS A 35 -8.03 -16.45 4.71
CA CYS A 35 -9.12 -16.61 5.65
C CYS A 35 -8.76 -17.61 6.75
N LEU A 36 -8.81 -17.19 8.00
CA LEU A 36 -8.65 -18.07 9.16
C LEU A 36 -9.97 -18.65 9.66
N GLY A 37 -11.09 -18.02 9.37
CA GLY A 37 -12.43 -18.50 9.71
C GLY A 37 -13.45 -17.38 9.78
N SER A 38 -14.71 -17.77 9.89
CA SER A 38 -15.84 -16.89 10.20
C SER A 38 -16.44 -17.24 11.56
N GLU A 39 -16.87 -16.21 12.28
CA GLU A 39 -17.52 -16.34 13.57
C GLU A 39 -19.04 -16.37 13.40
N LEU A 40 -19.76 -16.80 14.45
CA LEU A 40 -21.23 -16.90 14.43
C LEU A 40 -21.94 -15.54 14.29
N ASP A 41 -21.26 -14.45 14.62
CA ASP A 41 -21.75 -13.08 14.48
C ASP A 41 -21.60 -12.51 13.06
N GLY A 42 -21.01 -13.29 12.14
CA GLY A 42 -20.73 -12.89 10.76
C GLY A 42 -19.40 -12.17 10.56
N SER A 43 -18.61 -11.98 11.61
CA SER A 43 -17.27 -11.45 11.47
C SER A 43 -16.32 -12.49 10.85
N VAL A 44 -15.27 -12.02 10.18
CA VAL A 44 -14.30 -12.85 9.48
C VAL A 44 -12.89 -12.50 9.96
N THR A 45 -12.16 -13.52 10.39
CA THR A 45 -10.75 -13.36 10.76
C THR A 45 -9.84 -13.61 9.57
N LEU A 46 -9.03 -12.62 9.25
CA LEU A 46 -8.10 -12.64 8.13
C LEU A 46 -6.66 -12.57 8.61
N LYS A 47 -5.78 -13.23 7.88
CA LYS A 47 -4.33 -13.10 8.01
C LYS A 47 -3.80 -12.45 6.75
N SER A 48 -3.05 -11.38 6.89
CA SER A 48 -2.42 -10.66 5.79
C SER A 48 -0.94 -10.39 6.09
N TRP A 49 -0.18 -10.15 5.05
CA TRP A 49 1.24 -9.87 5.13
C TRP A 49 1.52 -8.49 4.56
N GLY A 50 2.47 -7.80 5.15
CA GLY A 50 2.92 -6.50 4.68
C GLY A 50 4.44 -6.43 4.67
N LYS A 51 4.97 -5.66 3.74
CA LYS A 51 6.39 -5.34 3.63
C LYS A 51 6.56 -3.83 3.84
N GLY A 52 7.58 -3.45 4.60
CA GLY A 52 7.84 -2.05 4.88
C GLY A 52 9.28 -1.83 5.31
N LYS A 53 9.65 -0.57 5.50
CA LYS A 53 11.00 -0.17 5.93
C LYS A 53 11.31 -0.60 7.36
N ASN A 54 10.29 -0.73 8.17
CA ASN A 54 10.36 -1.17 9.56
C ASN A 54 9.09 -1.95 9.92
N ARG A 55 9.04 -2.49 11.15
CA ARG A 55 7.90 -3.29 11.61
C ARG A 55 6.57 -2.51 11.63
N ALA A 56 6.59 -1.26 12.01
CA ALA A 56 5.37 -0.44 12.07
C ALA A 56 4.82 -0.20 10.67
N ASP A 57 5.67 0.14 9.72
CA ASP A 57 5.31 0.34 8.32
C ASP A 57 4.78 -0.96 7.69
N ALA A 58 5.45 -2.10 7.93
CA ALA A 58 5.00 -3.40 7.46
C ALA A 58 3.61 -3.78 8.02
N LEU A 59 3.34 -3.47 9.29
CA LEU A 59 2.04 -3.70 9.91
C LEU A 59 0.94 -2.85 9.25
N GLU A 60 1.21 -1.58 8.99
CA GLU A 60 0.25 -0.71 8.30
C GLU A 60 -0.02 -1.19 6.86
N GLN A 61 1.00 -1.67 6.15
CA GLN A 61 0.82 -2.27 4.83
C GLN A 61 -0.04 -3.55 4.89
N ALA A 62 0.17 -4.41 5.88
CA ALA A 62 -0.64 -5.61 6.07
C ALA A 62 -2.14 -5.27 6.32
N LYS A 63 -2.43 -4.25 7.11
CA LYS A 63 -3.82 -3.77 7.31
C LYS A 63 -4.45 -3.25 6.02
N LYS A 64 -3.70 -2.42 5.27
CA LYS A 64 -4.16 -1.92 3.95
C LYS A 64 -4.44 -3.07 2.98
N GLU A 65 -3.58 -4.09 2.96
CA GLU A 65 -3.73 -5.28 2.13
C GLU A 65 -5.02 -6.05 2.46
N ALA A 66 -5.28 -6.30 3.74
CA ALA A 66 -6.49 -6.97 4.17
C ALA A 66 -7.76 -6.22 3.74
N ILE A 67 -7.83 -4.92 3.99
CA ILE A 67 -8.97 -4.08 3.61
C ILE A 67 -9.13 -4.02 2.09
N ASN A 68 -8.03 -3.88 1.35
CA ASN A 68 -8.06 -3.91 -0.11
C ASN A 68 -8.61 -5.21 -0.67
N ALA A 69 -8.24 -6.35 -0.09
CA ALA A 69 -8.75 -7.65 -0.51
C ALA A 69 -10.26 -7.77 -0.31
N VAL A 70 -10.77 -7.32 0.84
CA VAL A 70 -12.21 -7.32 1.13
C VAL A 70 -12.98 -6.40 0.18
N LEU A 71 -12.43 -5.23 -0.11
CA LEU A 71 -13.13 -4.23 -0.93
C LEU A 71 -13.14 -4.59 -2.40
N PHE A 72 -12.02 -5.06 -2.98
CA PHE A 72 -11.85 -5.11 -4.44
C PHE A 72 -11.51 -6.47 -5.03
N THR A 73 -10.93 -7.40 -4.26
CA THR A 73 -10.31 -8.60 -4.84
C THR A 73 -11.04 -9.89 -4.50
N SER A 74 -11.73 -9.96 -3.40
CA SER A 74 -12.17 -11.19 -2.73
C SER A 74 -11.02 -11.99 -2.09
N ILE A 75 -11.39 -12.83 -1.14
CA ILE A 75 -10.44 -13.68 -0.41
C ILE A 75 -10.69 -15.11 -0.82
N ARG A 76 -9.69 -15.74 -1.44
CA ARG A 76 -9.78 -17.10 -1.98
C ARG A 76 -8.87 -18.10 -1.26
N ASN A 77 -7.88 -17.59 -0.52
CA ASN A 77 -6.93 -18.42 0.20
C ASN A 77 -7.44 -18.71 1.62
N GLY A 78 -7.11 -19.88 2.12
CA GLY A 78 -7.50 -20.32 3.46
C GLY A 78 -8.84 -21.03 3.48
N LYS A 79 -9.63 -20.82 4.53
CA LYS A 79 -10.92 -21.50 4.69
C LYS A 79 -11.98 -20.96 3.74
N GLN A 80 -12.77 -21.85 3.16
CA GLN A 80 -13.81 -21.52 2.17
C GLN A 80 -14.94 -20.66 2.74
N GLU A 81 -15.12 -20.61 4.04
CA GLU A 81 -16.13 -19.81 4.73
C GLU A 81 -16.05 -18.31 4.42
N CYS A 82 -14.84 -17.82 4.06
CA CYS A 82 -14.61 -16.43 3.68
C CYS A 82 -14.65 -16.19 2.16
N ASN A 83 -15.03 -17.17 1.37
CA ASN A 83 -15.02 -17.03 -0.10
C ASN A 83 -16.19 -16.16 -0.58
N ASN A 84 -16.16 -14.91 -0.24
CA ASN A 84 -17.16 -13.91 -0.60
C ASN A 84 -16.68 -13.06 -1.80
N SER A 85 -17.65 -12.59 -2.58
CA SER A 85 -17.37 -11.58 -3.61
C SER A 85 -16.88 -10.28 -2.96
N PRO A 86 -16.05 -9.48 -3.65
CA PRO A 86 -15.62 -8.20 -3.14
C PRO A 86 -16.83 -7.29 -2.90
N ILE A 87 -16.74 -6.44 -1.90
CA ILE A 87 -17.81 -5.49 -1.56
C ILE A 87 -18.06 -4.50 -2.70
N LEU A 88 -16.99 -4.06 -3.35
CA LEU A 88 -17.02 -3.12 -4.47
C LEU A 88 -16.68 -3.86 -5.76
N ASN A 89 -17.70 -4.38 -6.42
CA ASN A 89 -17.59 -5.14 -7.67
C ASN A 89 -17.89 -4.33 -8.94
N ALA A 90 -18.15 -3.03 -8.79
CA ALA A 90 -18.38 -2.17 -9.96
C ALA A 90 -17.09 -2.03 -10.79
N PRO A 91 -17.16 -2.19 -12.13
CA PRO A 91 -16.00 -2.06 -12.99
C PRO A 91 -15.30 -0.71 -12.79
N ASN A 92 -13.98 -0.74 -12.64
CA ASN A 92 -13.12 0.43 -12.53
C ASN A 92 -13.48 1.43 -11.40
N ILE A 93 -14.21 0.98 -10.37
CA ILE A 93 -14.63 1.86 -9.26
C ILE A 93 -13.44 2.53 -8.58
N ARG A 94 -12.31 1.84 -8.51
CA ARG A 94 -11.08 2.36 -7.92
C ARG A 94 -10.50 3.53 -8.70
N GLU A 95 -10.52 3.45 -10.03
CA GLU A 95 -10.06 4.52 -10.92
C GLU A 95 -11.05 5.69 -10.94
N ILE A 96 -12.34 5.40 -11.01
CA ILE A 96 -13.41 6.42 -11.00
C ILE A 96 -13.39 7.23 -9.70
N LYS A 97 -13.04 6.61 -8.59
CA LYS A 97 -12.96 7.23 -7.25
C LYS A 97 -11.52 7.29 -6.73
N ALA A 98 -10.55 7.49 -7.63
CA ALA A 98 -9.12 7.45 -7.28
C ALA A 98 -8.76 8.41 -6.16
N ASP A 99 -9.25 9.65 -6.19
CA ASP A 99 -8.96 10.65 -5.16
C ASP A 99 -9.47 10.21 -3.78
N TYR A 100 -10.65 9.62 -3.72
CA TYR A 100 -11.21 9.08 -2.49
C TYR A 100 -10.35 7.94 -1.95
N PHE A 101 -10.04 6.93 -2.77
CA PHE A 101 -9.27 5.77 -2.32
C PHE A 101 -7.80 6.10 -2.02
N ASN A 102 -7.20 7.04 -2.73
CA ASN A 102 -5.87 7.54 -2.40
C ASN A 102 -5.85 8.21 -1.02
N ASN A 103 -6.87 8.98 -0.68
CA ASN A 103 -7.02 9.57 0.66
C ASN A 103 -7.35 8.52 1.73
N PHE A 104 -8.17 7.54 1.39
CA PHE A 104 -8.54 6.44 2.29
C PHE A 104 -7.33 5.60 2.70
N PHE A 105 -6.49 5.19 1.75
CA PHE A 105 -5.33 4.31 1.96
C PHE A 105 -4.02 5.04 2.24
N LYS A 106 -3.99 6.37 2.25
CA LYS A 106 -2.76 7.09 2.60
C LYS A 106 -2.31 6.79 4.03
N ASP A 107 -1.06 7.10 4.35
CA ASP A 107 -0.57 6.99 5.73
C ASP A 107 -1.42 7.85 6.66
N ASN A 108 -1.90 7.23 7.75
CA ASN A 108 -2.90 7.82 8.65
C ASN A 108 -4.27 8.13 8.01
N GLY A 109 -4.61 7.46 6.92
CA GLY A 109 -5.89 7.59 6.26
C GLY A 109 -7.05 6.90 6.99
N ASP A 110 -8.24 7.01 6.40
CA ASP A 110 -9.47 6.51 7.03
C ASP A 110 -9.55 4.99 7.17
N TYR A 111 -8.71 4.22 6.47
CA TYR A 111 -8.62 2.76 6.64
C TYR A 111 -8.34 2.31 8.09
N LYS A 112 -7.77 3.20 8.92
CA LYS A 112 -7.48 2.92 10.34
C LYS A 112 -8.71 2.83 11.23
N LYS A 113 -9.86 3.22 10.72
CA LYS A 113 -11.14 3.18 11.46
C LYS A 113 -11.80 1.79 11.40
N PHE A 114 -11.24 0.89 10.60
CA PHE A 114 -11.77 -0.46 10.34
C PHE A 114 -10.88 -1.58 10.83
#